data_f26963b0e469bfa5bf99347173da03ca
#
_entry.id   f26963b0e469bfa5bf99347173da03ca
#
_cell.length_a   1.000
_cell.length_b   1.000
_cell.length_c   1.000
_cell.angle_alpha   90.00
_cell.angle_beta   90.00
_cell.angle_gamma   90.00
#
_symmetry.space_group_name_H-M   'P 1'
#
loop_
_entity.id
_entity.type
_entity.pdbx_description
1 polymer ?
#
loop_
_entity_poly.entity_id
_entity_poly.type
_entity_poly.pdbx_seq_one_letter_code
_entity_poly.pdbx_strand_id
1 'polypeptide(L)'
;MTRAGRRLAVAAGLALAAFIAGFVVFAVAVARLAPAGSVRADGIVVLTGGEHRLSVAAALLSDKRGKRLLISGANPIATRHDLFQRSGLSADLFKCCVDVGYDAHDTSGNASETKAWASANHFSRLIIVTSSYHMPRSLTEFGRAMPEVSLVPYPVLPRRSQNWWADAIKARVIFSEYVKFLPSAVRFAAARLTGLDEGAVAGGNEMRASTVRGAR
;
A
#
# COMPACT_ATOMS: atom_id res chain seq x y z
N MET A 1 40.67 -20.63 -13.97
CA MET A 1 39.57 -19.68 -14.22
C MET A 1 40.03 -18.62 -15.21
N THR A 2 39.26 -18.44 -16.31
CA THR A 2 39.54 -17.37 -17.28
C THR A 2 39.30 -16.01 -16.64
N ARG A 3 39.91 -14.93 -17.19
CA ARG A 3 39.67 -13.55 -16.72
C ARG A 3 38.17 -13.17 -16.72
N ALA A 4 37.41 -13.68 -17.72
CA ALA A 4 35.96 -13.51 -17.83
C ALA A 4 35.23 -14.20 -16.67
N GLY A 5 35.58 -15.45 -16.34
CA GLY A 5 34.97 -16.19 -15.23
C GLY A 5 35.19 -15.52 -13.87
N ARG A 6 36.41 -14.95 -13.66
CA ARG A 6 36.68 -14.18 -12.42
C ARG A 6 35.86 -12.89 -12.33
N ARG A 7 35.70 -12.17 -13.45
CA ARG A 7 34.83 -10.94 -13.47
C ARG A 7 33.39 -11.29 -13.19
N LEU A 8 32.88 -12.38 -13.77
CA LEU A 8 31.50 -12.82 -13.53
C LEU A 8 31.28 -13.22 -12.06
N ALA A 9 32.21 -13.96 -11.46
CA ALA A 9 32.13 -14.36 -10.07
C ALA A 9 32.17 -13.14 -9.12
N VAL A 10 33.01 -12.14 -9.42
CA VAL A 10 33.06 -10.89 -8.64
C VAL A 10 31.75 -10.12 -8.79
N ALA A 11 31.22 -9.98 -10.00
CA ALA A 11 29.93 -9.30 -10.23
C ALA A 11 28.77 -9.98 -9.49
N ALA A 12 28.71 -11.32 -9.54
CA ALA A 12 27.70 -12.09 -8.81
C ALA A 12 27.84 -11.92 -7.28
N GLY A 13 29.08 -11.94 -6.77
CA GLY A 13 29.34 -11.68 -5.35
C GLY A 13 28.89 -10.29 -4.90
N LEU A 14 29.18 -9.26 -5.71
CA LEU A 14 28.74 -7.88 -5.43
C LEU A 14 27.22 -7.74 -5.47
N ALA A 15 26.56 -8.38 -6.45
CA ALA A 15 25.10 -8.38 -6.54
C ALA A 15 24.45 -9.07 -5.33
N LEU A 16 24.99 -10.20 -4.89
CA LEU A 16 24.51 -10.89 -3.69
C LEU A 16 24.73 -10.03 -2.42
N ALA A 17 25.92 -9.43 -2.28
CA ALA A 17 26.20 -8.54 -1.15
C ALA A 17 25.25 -7.34 -1.12
N ALA A 18 25.00 -6.71 -2.27
CA ALA A 18 24.03 -5.61 -2.39
C ALA A 18 22.60 -6.04 -2.05
N PHE A 19 22.18 -7.24 -2.48
CA PHE A 19 20.87 -7.80 -2.14
C PHE A 19 20.71 -8.04 -0.63
N ILE A 20 21.73 -8.63 0.01
CA ILE A 20 21.73 -8.86 1.46
C ILE A 20 21.74 -7.53 2.24
N ALA A 21 22.57 -6.59 1.85
CA ALA A 21 22.62 -5.26 2.47
C ALA A 21 21.27 -4.54 2.33
N GLY A 22 20.66 -4.59 1.15
CA GLY A 22 19.33 -4.04 0.90
C GLY A 22 18.26 -4.69 1.77
N PHE A 23 18.32 -6.01 1.96
CA PHE A 23 17.40 -6.70 2.88
C PHE A 23 17.56 -6.24 4.34
N VAL A 24 18.80 -6.10 4.81
CA VAL A 24 19.08 -5.61 6.18
C VAL A 24 18.54 -4.20 6.37
N VAL A 25 18.81 -3.30 5.41
CA VAL A 25 18.27 -1.92 5.44
C VAL A 25 16.75 -1.91 5.47
N PHE A 26 16.10 -2.72 4.62
CA PHE A 26 14.64 -2.87 4.57
C PHE A 26 14.09 -3.36 5.92
N ALA A 27 14.67 -4.42 6.47
CA ALA A 27 14.22 -5.00 7.73
C ALA A 27 14.36 -4.03 8.90
N VAL A 28 15.48 -3.27 8.96
CA VAL A 28 15.71 -2.22 9.97
C VAL A 28 14.71 -1.08 9.80
N ALA A 29 14.46 -0.64 8.57
CA ALA A 29 13.47 0.39 8.28
C ALA A 29 12.06 -0.03 8.74
N VAL A 30 11.63 -1.28 8.42
CA VAL A 30 10.35 -1.84 8.87
C VAL A 30 10.26 -1.91 10.40
N ALA A 31 11.35 -2.31 11.07
CA ALA A 31 11.39 -2.41 12.53
C ALA A 31 11.30 -1.04 13.24
N ARG A 32 11.73 0.04 12.57
CA ARG A 32 11.68 1.41 13.08
C ARG A 32 10.38 2.15 12.78
N LEU A 33 9.50 1.57 11.94
CA LEU A 33 8.21 2.17 11.65
C LEU A 33 7.36 2.24 12.91
N ALA A 34 6.89 3.43 13.22
CA ALA A 34 5.95 3.68 14.30
C ALA A 34 4.70 4.38 13.76
N PRO A 35 3.53 4.16 14.37
CA PRO A 35 2.32 4.90 14.01
C PRO A 35 2.54 6.41 14.19
N ALA A 36 2.12 7.18 13.21
CA ALA A 36 2.11 8.64 13.35
C ALA A 36 1.18 9.03 14.53
N GLY A 37 1.67 9.86 15.44
CA GLY A 37 0.93 10.29 16.64
C GLY A 37 -0.47 10.85 16.36
N SER A 38 -0.79 12.07 16.82
CA SER A 38 -2.11 12.69 16.61
C SER A 38 -2.32 13.29 15.21
N VAL A 39 -1.97 12.55 14.14
CA VAL A 39 -2.13 13.00 12.75
C VAL A 39 -3.60 12.97 12.33
N ARG A 40 -4.02 13.97 11.55
CA ARG A 40 -5.31 14.03 10.85
C ARG A 40 -5.07 14.10 9.33
N ALA A 41 -6.01 13.56 8.58
CA ALA A 41 -6.03 13.59 7.12
C ALA A 41 -7.45 13.78 6.61
N ASP A 42 -7.64 13.92 5.32
CA ASP A 42 -8.97 13.98 4.70
C ASP A 42 -9.66 12.62 4.76
N GLY A 43 -8.91 11.55 4.43
CA GLY A 43 -9.41 10.18 4.44
C GLY A 43 -8.44 9.20 5.09
N ILE A 44 -8.98 8.05 5.44
CA ILE A 44 -8.25 6.89 5.96
C ILE A 44 -8.41 5.77 4.94
N VAL A 45 -7.34 5.05 4.65
CA VAL A 45 -7.35 3.88 3.76
C VAL A 45 -6.77 2.71 4.50
N VAL A 46 -7.51 1.62 4.60
CA VAL A 46 -7.02 0.37 5.16
C VAL A 46 -6.86 -0.68 4.06
N LEU A 47 -5.66 -1.27 3.99
CA LEU A 47 -5.39 -2.37 3.08
C LEU A 47 -5.72 -3.70 3.76
N THR A 48 -6.59 -4.50 3.15
CA THR A 48 -7.04 -5.79 3.68
C THR A 48 -5.93 -6.85 3.71
N GLY A 49 -6.21 -8.04 4.25
CA GLY A 49 -5.28 -9.19 4.26
C GLY A 49 -4.38 -9.29 5.50
N GLY A 50 -4.62 -8.53 6.56
CA GLY A 50 -3.89 -8.65 7.83
C GLY A 50 -4.78 -8.44 9.05
N GLU A 51 -4.40 -9.09 10.16
CA GLU A 51 -5.10 -8.95 11.42
C GLU A 51 -5.02 -7.51 11.97
N HIS A 52 -6.05 -7.12 12.70
CA HIS A 52 -6.16 -5.83 13.40
C HIS A 52 -6.08 -4.56 12.53
N ARG A 53 -5.84 -4.63 11.23
CA ARG A 53 -5.76 -3.42 10.39
C ARG A 53 -7.10 -2.69 10.35
N LEU A 54 -8.20 -3.44 10.16
CA LEU A 54 -9.53 -2.88 10.06
C LEU A 54 -9.96 -2.22 11.38
N SER A 55 -9.73 -2.87 12.52
CA SER A 55 -10.08 -2.31 13.84
C SER A 55 -9.25 -1.05 14.17
N VAL A 56 -7.97 -1.02 13.77
CA VAL A 56 -7.12 0.18 13.92
C VAL A 56 -7.65 1.33 13.05
N ALA A 57 -7.98 1.08 11.79
CA ALA A 57 -8.53 2.09 10.90
C ALA A 57 -9.91 2.59 11.37
N ALA A 58 -10.73 1.69 11.90
CA ALA A 58 -12.01 2.02 12.49
C ALA A 58 -11.86 2.93 13.73
N ALA A 59 -10.90 2.63 14.60
CA ALA A 59 -10.57 3.49 15.74
C ALA A 59 -10.15 4.90 15.28
N LEU A 60 -9.31 5.01 14.25
CA LEU A 60 -8.91 6.29 13.67
C LEU A 60 -10.11 7.09 13.12
N LEU A 61 -11.07 6.41 12.49
CA LEU A 61 -12.30 7.06 12.03
C LEU A 61 -13.15 7.54 13.21
N SER A 62 -13.34 6.71 14.25
CA SER A 62 -14.04 7.08 15.48
C SER A 62 -13.41 8.28 16.19
N ASP A 63 -12.08 8.37 16.18
CA ASP A 63 -11.29 9.48 16.71
C ASP A 63 -11.29 10.73 15.80
N LYS A 64 -12.09 10.71 14.72
CA LYS A 64 -12.20 11.81 13.74
C LYS A 64 -10.85 12.20 13.13
N ARG A 65 -9.97 11.20 12.89
CA ARG A 65 -8.67 11.40 12.27
C ARG A 65 -8.75 11.53 10.75
N GLY A 66 -9.87 11.13 10.16
CA GLY A 66 -10.26 11.34 8.77
C GLY A 66 -11.77 11.44 8.65
N LYS A 67 -12.25 12.03 7.56
CA LYS A 67 -13.70 12.21 7.29
C LYS A 67 -14.38 10.90 6.85
N ARG A 68 -13.64 10.05 6.14
CA ARG A 68 -14.12 8.78 5.58
C ARG A 68 -13.03 7.70 5.67
N LEU A 69 -13.45 6.44 5.65
CA LEU A 69 -12.60 5.26 5.62
C LEU A 69 -12.87 4.46 4.35
N LEU A 70 -11.83 4.21 3.55
CA LEU A 70 -11.85 3.21 2.48
C LEU A 70 -11.26 1.89 2.99
N ILE A 71 -12.02 0.80 2.86
CA ILE A 71 -11.51 -0.57 2.99
C ILE A 71 -11.14 -1.03 1.58
N SER A 72 -9.84 -0.98 1.23
CA SER A 72 -9.37 -1.29 -0.13
C SER A 72 -8.94 -2.74 -0.25
N GLY A 73 -9.30 -3.38 -1.39
CA GLY A 73 -9.01 -4.77 -1.69
C GLY A 73 -9.75 -5.74 -0.77
N ALA A 74 -11.00 -5.46 -0.48
CA ALA A 74 -11.84 -6.37 0.29
C ALA A 74 -12.00 -7.70 -0.46
N ASN A 75 -11.97 -8.82 0.29
CA ASN A 75 -12.23 -10.11 -0.32
C ASN A 75 -13.66 -10.10 -0.94
N PRO A 76 -13.84 -10.46 -2.22
CA PRO A 76 -15.16 -10.48 -2.87
C PRO A 76 -16.22 -11.34 -2.15
N ILE A 77 -15.80 -12.34 -1.36
CA ILE A 77 -16.70 -13.18 -0.56
C ILE A 77 -17.13 -12.46 0.73
N ALA A 78 -16.34 -11.51 1.23
CA ALA A 78 -16.67 -10.79 2.46
C ALA A 78 -17.80 -9.78 2.19
N THR A 79 -18.92 -9.97 2.84
CA THR A 79 -20.05 -9.03 2.71
C THR A 79 -19.77 -7.73 3.44
N ARG A 80 -20.48 -6.67 3.06
CA ARG A 80 -20.44 -5.39 3.79
C ARG A 80 -20.81 -5.56 5.27
N HIS A 81 -21.71 -6.51 5.58
CA HIS A 81 -22.10 -6.85 6.94
C HIS A 81 -20.94 -7.50 7.73
N ASP A 82 -20.19 -8.42 7.12
CA ASP A 82 -19.02 -9.04 7.76
C ASP A 82 -17.95 -7.99 8.10
N LEU A 83 -17.72 -7.05 7.17
CA LEU A 83 -16.77 -5.95 7.39
C LEU A 83 -17.26 -5.00 8.49
N PHE A 84 -18.55 -4.73 8.57
CA PHE A 84 -19.16 -3.96 9.65
C PHE A 84 -18.91 -4.64 11.01
N GLN A 85 -19.27 -5.90 11.15
CA GLN A 85 -19.06 -6.66 12.40
C GLN A 85 -17.59 -6.67 12.83
N ARG A 86 -16.67 -6.84 11.89
CA ARG A 86 -15.21 -6.87 12.17
C ARG A 86 -14.62 -5.49 12.43
N SER A 87 -15.26 -4.42 12.02
CA SER A 87 -14.78 -3.05 12.22
C SER A 87 -14.91 -2.58 13.67
N GLY A 88 -15.96 -3.03 14.36
CA GLY A 88 -16.33 -2.55 15.70
C GLY A 88 -16.90 -1.13 15.72
N LEU A 89 -17.27 -0.57 14.57
CA LEU A 89 -17.90 0.75 14.46
C LEU A 89 -19.38 0.70 14.81
N SER A 90 -19.95 1.86 15.19
CA SER A 90 -21.40 2.01 15.26
C SER A 90 -22.01 1.92 13.86
N ALA A 91 -23.27 1.48 13.77
CA ALA A 91 -23.97 1.33 12.50
C ALA A 91 -24.05 2.66 11.73
N ASP A 92 -24.30 3.76 12.42
CA ASP A 92 -24.38 5.09 11.81
C ASP A 92 -23.04 5.51 11.21
N LEU A 93 -21.93 5.34 11.95
CA LEU A 93 -20.61 5.69 11.47
C LEU A 93 -20.15 4.80 10.31
N PHE A 94 -20.47 3.51 10.33
CA PHE A 94 -20.17 2.60 9.23
C PHE A 94 -21.00 2.95 7.99
N LYS A 95 -22.29 3.25 8.13
CA LYS A 95 -23.20 3.58 7.03
C LYS A 95 -22.82 4.91 6.36
N CYS A 96 -22.54 5.96 7.14
CA CYS A 96 -22.24 7.29 6.58
C CYS A 96 -20.87 7.37 5.92
N CYS A 97 -19.87 6.67 6.49
CA CYS A 97 -18.51 7.14 6.37
C CYS A 97 -17.50 6.01 6.00
N VAL A 98 -17.97 4.80 5.73
CA VAL A 98 -17.14 3.67 5.29
C VAL A 98 -17.48 3.26 3.87
N ASP A 99 -16.49 3.32 3.00
CA ASP A 99 -16.53 2.80 1.63
C ASP A 99 -15.78 1.48 1.54
N VAL A 100 -16.21 0.60 0.67
CA VAL A 100 -15.58 -0.71 0.47
C VAL A 100 -15.26 -0.87 -1.01
N GLY A 101 -13.99 -1.13 -1.30
CA GLY A 101 -13.47 -1.45 -2.61
C GLY A 101 -13.18 -2.94 -2.74
N TYR A 102 -13.63 -3.55 -3.82
CA TYR A 102 -13.50 -4.97 -4.13
C TYR A 102 -12.68 -5.25 -5.39
N ASP A 103 -12.26 -4.21 -6.11
CA ASP A 103 -11.62 -4.35 -7.43
C ASP A 103 -10.12 -4.61 -7.34
N ALA A 104 -9.51 -4.31 -6.19
CA ALA A 104 -8.09 -4.45 -6.00
C ALA A 104 -7.69 -5.90 -5.65
N HIS A 105 -6.90 -6.53 -6.51
CA HIS A 105 -6.37 -7.89 -6.31
C HIS A 105 -4.91 -7.90 -5.79
N ASP A 106 -4.22 -6.77 -5.90
CA ASP A 106 -2.83 -6.59 -5.47
C ASP A 106 -2.58 -5.16 -4.96
N THR A 107 -1.31 -4.85 -4.62
CA THR A 107 -0.97 -3.53 -4.07
C THR A 107 -1.07 -2.41 -5.11
N SER A 108 -0.84 -2.69 -6.39
CA SER A 108 -1.02 -1.71 -7.46
C SER A 108 -2.52 -1.42 -7.65
N GLY A 109 -3.35 -2.47 -7.61
CA GLY A 109 -4.81 -2.33 -7.62
C GLY A 109 -5.33 -1.50 -6.45
N ASN A 110 -4.82 -1.76 -5.23
CA ASN A 110 -5.15 -0.92 -4.06
C ASN A 110 -4.80 0.56 -4.28
N ALA A 111 -3.66 0.84 -4.91
CA ALA A 111 -3.25 2.21 -5.21
C ALA A 111 -4.19 2.86 -6.23
N SER A 112 -4.58 2.15 -7.29
CA SER A 112 -5.52 2.62 -8.31
C SER A 112 -6.93 2.85 -7.75
N GLU A 113 -7.45 1.92 -6.95
CA GLU A 113 -8.74 2.02 -6.27
C GLU A 113 -8.76 3.22 -5.30
N THR A 114 -7.68 3.39 -4.53
CA THR A 114 -7.53 4.53 -3.62
C THR A 114 -7.44 5.85 -4.37
N LYS A 115 -6.72 5.92 -5.51
CA LYS A 115 -6.64 7.11 -6.35
C LYS A 115 -8.02 7.54 -6.82
N ALA A 116 -8.80 6.61 -7.37
CA ALA A 116 -10.17 6.89 -7.82
C ALA A 116 -11.05 7.41 -6.68
N TRP A 117 -10.97 6.75 -5.51
CA TRP A 117 -11.72 7.16 -4.33
C TRP A 117 -11.29 8.53 -3.79
N ALA A 118 -9.99 8.80 -3.71
CA ALA A 118 -9.46 10.09 -3.25
C ALA A 118 -9.87 11.22 -4.17
N SER A 119 -9.80 11.01 -5.50
CA SER A 119 -10.23 11.98 -6.50
C SER A 119 -11.71 12.29 -6.41
N ALA A 120 -12.57 11.28 -6.29
CA ALA A 120 -14.02 11.43 -6.16
C ALA A 120 -14.44 12.20 -4.88
N ASN A 121 -13.64 12.14 -3.83
CA ASN A 121 -13.87 12.85 -2.57
C ASN A 121 -13.07 14.15 -2.43
N HIS A 122 -12.26 14.53 -3.42
CA HIS A 122 -11.36 15.68 -3.39
C HIS A 122 -10.38 15.66 -2.20
N PHE A 123 -9.83 14.48 -1.90
CA PHE A 123 -8.89 14.30 -0.81
C PHE A 123 -7.45 14.48 -1.28
N SER A 124 -6.68 15.27 -0.55
CA SER A 124 -5.27 15.58 -0.81
C SER A 124 -4.32 14.97 0.22
N ARG A 125 -4.85 14.45 1.33
CA ARG A 125 -4.06 13.82 2.39
C ARG A 125 -4.75 12.58 2.90
N LEU A 126 -4.03 11.45 2.93
CA LEU A 126 -4.56 10.14 3.32
C LEU A 126 -3.71 9.48 4.40
N ILE A 127 -4.34 8.91 5.42
CA ILE A 127 -3.71 7.97 6.34
C ILE A 127 -3.79 6.58 5.73
N ILE A 128 -2.62 5.94 5.54
CA ILE A 128 -2.54 4.59 4.99
C ILE A 128 -2.30 3.60 6.12
N VAL A 129 -3.27 2.73 6.39
CA VAL A 129 -3.23 1.73 7.44
C VAL A 129 -2.92 0.36 6.85
N THR A 130 -1.77 -0.19 7.18
CA THR A 130 -1.36 -1.54 6.79
C THR A 130 -0.31 -2.09 7.76
N SER A 131 0.08 -3.36 7.65
CA SER A 131 1.15 -3.91 8.51
C SER A 131 2.49 -3.23 8.23
N SER A 132 3.33 -3.11 9.26
CA SER A 132 4.66 -2.47 9.14
C SER A 132 5.51 -3.06 8.01
N TYR A 133 5.53 -4.39 7.85
CA TYR A 133 6.29 -5.06 6.79
C TYR A 133 5.75 -4.80 5.37
N HIS A 134 4.47 -4.46 5.24
CA HIS A 134 3.82 -4.15 3.97
C HIS A 134 3.89 -2.66 3.62
N MET A 135 4.13 -1.79 4.59
CA MET A 135 4.11 -0.33 4.44
C MET A 135 5.05 0.19 3.36
N PRO A 136 6.35 -0.24 3.28
CA PRO A 136 7.25 0.30 2.27
C PRO A 136 6.73 0.07 0.85
N ARG A 137 6.26 -1.14 0.53
CA ARG A 137 5.71 -1.46 -0.79
C ARG A 137 4.43 -0.69 -1.08
N SER A 138 3.55 -0.56 -0.09
CA SER A 138 2.32 0.22 -0.23
C SER A 138 2.61 1.68 -0.54
N LEU A 139 3.48 2.34 0.24
CA LEU A 139 3.84 3.74 0.00
C LEU A 139 4.49 3.97 -1.37
N THR A 140 5.27 3.00 -1.87
CA THR A 140 5.90 3.07 -3.19
C THR A 140 4.85 3.01 -4.31
N GLU A 141 3.90 2.06 -4.25
CA GLU A 141 2.85 1.95 -5.27
C GLU A 141 1.86 3.14 -5.20
N PHE A 142 1.48 3.57 -3.99
CA PHE A 142 0.60 4.70 -3.80
C PHE A 142 1.25 6.02 -4.24
N GLY A 143 2.53 6.25 -3.88
CA GLY A 143 3.26 7.46 -4.31
C GLY A 143 3.51 7.50 -5.81
N ARG A 144 3.54 6.34 -6.50
CA ARG A 144 3.59 6.27 -7.97
C ARG A 144 2.22 6.58 -8.59
N ALA A 145 1.13 6.03 -8.02
CA ALA A 145 -0.21 6.18 -8.58
C ALA A 145 -0.80 7.59 -8.36
N MET A 146 -0.47 8.23 -7.24
CA MET A 146 -1.03 9.53 -6.83
C MET A 146 0.06 10.42 -6.18
N PRO A 147 1.05 10.90 -6.96
CA PRO A 147 2.16 11.70 -6.45
C PRO A 147 1.72 13.04 -5.84
N GLU A 148 0.53 13.52 -6.20
CA GLU A 148 -0.09 14.75 -5.70
C GLU A 148 -0.69 14.61 -4.30
N VAL A 149 -0.93 13.36 -3.82
CA VAL A 149 -1.58 13.09 -2.54
C VAL A 149 -0.55 12.88 -1.43
N SER A 150 -0.70 13.60 -0.34
CA SER A 150 0.15 13.43 0.86
C SER A 150 -0.22 12.14 1.60
N LEU A 151 0.69 11.18 1.63
CA LEU A 151 0.50 9.88 2.27
C LEU A 151 1.09 9.88 3.68
N VAL A 152 0.27 9.57 4.68
CA VAL A 152 0.68 9.46 6.07
C VAL A 152 0.69 7.98 6.48
N PRO A 153 1.85 7.36 6.69
CA PRO A 153 1.92 5.97 7.08
C PRO A 153 1.40 5.76 8.50
N TYR A 154 0.54 4.76 8.66
CA TYR A 154 0.07 4.29 9.96
C TYR A 154 0.27 2.76 10.03
N PRO A 155 1.48 2.30 10.38
CA PRO A 155 1.82 0.89 10.42
C PRO A 155 1.11 0.20 11.60
N VAL A 156 0.43 -0.92 11.32
CA VAL A 156 -0.06 -1.84 12.33
C VAL A 156 1.06 -2.82 12.66
N LEU A 157 1.50 -2.78 13.91
CA LEU A 157 2.58 -3.63 14.38
C LEU A 157 2.03 -5.03 14.72
N PRO A 158 2.67 -6.12 14.28
CA PRO A 158 2.31 -7.46 14.73
C PRO A 158 2.52 -7.57 16.24
N ARG A 159 1.59 -8.23 16.96
CA ARG A 159 1.80 -8.56 18.37
C ARG A 159 3.14 -9.29 18.53
N ARG A 160 4.09 -8.77 19.32
CA ARG A 160 5.45 -9.31 19.57
C ARG A 160 6.45 -9.11 18.40
N SER A 161 6.61 -7.90 17.87
CA SER A 161 7.50 -7.65 16.71
C SER A 161 8.97 -7.36 17.06
N GLN A 162 9.37 -7.30 18.32
CA GLN A 162 10.72 -6.81 18.68
C GLN A 162 11.88 -7.72 18.24
N ASN A 163 11.64 -9.05 18.08
CA ASN A 163 12.68 -9.99 17.68
C ASN A 163 12.25 -10.79 16.43
N TRP A 164 12.02 -10.08 15.30
CA TRP A 164 11.59 -10.74 14.05
C TRP A 164 12.59 -11.78 13.54
N TRP A 165 13.88 -11.62 13.82
CA TRP A 165 14.95 -12.56 13.45
C TRP A 165 14.92 -13.85 14.26
N ALA A 166 14.34 -13.86 15.45
CA ALA A 166 14.17 -15.04 16.29
C ALA A 166 12.91 -15.86 15.95
N ASP A 167 12.07 -15.35 15.01
CA ASP A 167 10.81 -15.99 14.60
C ASP A 167 10.87 -16.24 13.08
N ALA A 168 11.05 -17.51 12.70
CA ALA A 168 11.22 -17.92 11.32
C ALA A 168 10.03 -17.52 10.43
N ILE A 169 8.81 -17.51 10.97
CA ILE A 169 7.61 -17.12 10.22
C ILE A 169 7.66 -15.63 9.90
N LYS A 170 8.02 -14.79 10.87
CA LYS A 170 8.15 -13.35 10.68
C LYS A 170 9.29 -13.01 9.74
N ALA A 171 10.45 -13.66 9.90
CA ALA A 171 11.59 -13.48 9.00
C ALA A 171 11.21 -13.80 7.55
N ARG A 172 10.47 -14.91 7.33
CA ARG A 172 9.97 -15.28 5.99
C ARG A 172 8.99 -14.24 5.43
N VAL A 173 8.10 -13.69 6.25
CA VAL A 173 7.15 -12.65 5.82
C VAL A 173 7.90 -11.39 5.41
N ILE A 174 8.86 -10.90 6.23
CA ILE A 174 9.66 -9.71 5.93
C ILE A 174 10.49 -9.93 4.67
N PHE A 175 11.12 -11.09 4.51
CA PHE A 175 11.87 -11.44 3.31
C PHE A 175 10.99 -11.48 2.06
N SER A 176 9.81 -12.10 2.14
CA SER A 176 8.83 -12.12 1.05
C SER A 176 8.39 -10.70 0.65
N GLU A 177 8.14 -9.82 1.61
CA GLU A 177 7.78 -8.43 1.32
C GLU A 177 8.95 -7.64 0.74
N TYR A 178 10.20 -7.89 1.17
CA TYR A 178 11.39 -7.31 0.55
C TYR A 178 11.50 -7.68 -0.94
N VAL A 179 11.38 -8.98 -1.26
CA VAL A 179 11.43 -9.45 -2.66
C VAL A 179 10.34 -8.81 -3.52
N LYS A 180 9.12 -8.67 -2.99
CA LYS A 180 7.99 -8.00 -3.67
C LYS A 180 8.18 -6.48 -3.76
N PHE A 181 8.88 -5.87 -2.81
CA PHE A 181 9.18 -4.44 -2.80
C PHE A 181 10.15 -4.05 -3.92
N LEU A 182 11.15 -4.89 -4.25
CA LEU A 182 12.17 -4.57 -5.24
C LEU A 182 11.60 -4.14 -6.61
N PRO A 183 10.71 -4.91 -7.26
CA PRO A 183 10.12 -4.47 -8.53
C PRO A 183 9.28 -3.21 -8.41
N SER A 184 8.59 -3.00 -7.27
CA SER A 184 7.84 -1.76 -7.01
C SER A 184 8.78 -0.55 -6.91
N ALA A 185 9.90 -0.70 -6.22
CA ALA A 185 10.92 0.35 -6.08
C ALA A 185 11.56 0.70 -7.44
N VAL A 186 11.84 -0.31 -8.27
CA VAL A 186 12.37 -0.08 -9.63
C VAL A 186 11.36 0.68 -10.49
N ARG A 187 10.09 0.27 -10.49
CA ARG A 187 9.03 0.99 -11.23
C ARG A 187 8.86 2.43 -10.76
N PHE A 188 8.90 2.65 -9.45
CA PHE A 188 8.81 3.99 -8.87
C PHE A 188 10.00 4.87 -9.27
N ALA A 189 11.22 4.33 -9.22
CA ALA A 189 12.42 5.06 -9.64
C ALA A 189 12.38 5.38 -11.15
N ALA A 190 11.98 4.41 -11.98
CA ALA A 190 11.84 4.59 -13.42
C ALA A 190 10.81 5.67 -13.76
N ALA A 191 9.63 5.66 -13.12
CA ALA A 191 8.59 6.66 -13.34
C ALA A 191 9.09 8.09 -13.01
N ARG A 192 9.86 8.24 -11.92
CA ARG A 192 10.48 9.53 -11.56
C ARG A 192 11.55 10.00 -12.55
N LEU A 193 12.33 9.08 -13.10
CA LEU A 193 13.39 9.43 -14.06
C LEU A 193 12.85 9.76 -15.45
N THR A 194 11.75 9.11 -15.86
CA THR A 194 11.14 9.30 -17.19
C THR A 194 10.09 10.39 -17.23
N GLY A 195 9.65 10.93 -16.09
CA GLY A 195 8.53 11.88 -16.03
C GLY A 195 7.19 11.29 -16.48
N LEU A 196 7.15 9.97 -16.72
CA LEU A 196 5.94 9.24 -17.14
C LEU A 196 5.12 8.87 -15.88
N ASP A 197 4.38 9.82 -15.37
CA ASP A 197 3.24 9.52 -14.49
C ASP A 197 2.18 8.78 -15.32
N GLU A 198 1.84 7.56 -14.91
CA GLU A 198 0.76 6.74 -15.54
C GLU A 198 -0.63 7.43 -15.51
N GLY A 199 -0.72 8.66 -15.06
CA GLY A 199 -1.90 9.50 -15.16
C GLY A 199 -2.33 9.82 -16.60
N ALA A 200 -1.45 9.64 -17.59
CA ALA A 200 -1.74 9.95 -19.00
C ALA A 200 -2.39 8.81 -19.79
N VAL A 201 -2.33 7.55 -19.31
CA VAL A 201 -2.83 6.40 -20.09
C VAL A 201 -4.31 6.09 -19.83
N ALA A 202 -4.84 6.46 -18.67
CA ALA A 202 -6.26 6.26 -18.35
C ALA A 202 -7.22 7.24 -19.08
N GLY A 203 -6.74 8.44 -19.44
CA GLY A 203 -7.55 9.45 -20.16
C GLY A 203 -7.79 9.14 -21.64
N GLY A 204 -7.01 8.25 -22.26
CA GLY A 204 -7.12 7.93 -23.69
C GLY A 204 -8.25 6.96 -24.04
N ASN A 205 -8.72 6.18 -23.09
CA ASN A 205 -9.74 5.15 -23.36
C ASN A 205 -11.18 5.63 -23.13
N GLU A 206 -11.39 6.63 -22.27
CA GLU A 206 -12.73 7.21 -22.07
C GLU A 206 -13.17 8.11 -23.23
N MET A 207 -12.22 8.78 -23.91
CA MET A 207 -12.55 9.62 -25.06
C MET A 207 -12.93 8.81 -26.32
N ARG A 208 -12.55 7.52 -26.40
CA ARG A 208 -13.00 6.62 -27.49
C ARG A 208 -14.37 6.00 -27.24
N ALA A 209 -14.80 5.87 -26.01
CA ALA A 209 -16.11 5.29 -25.67
C ALA A 209 -17.26 6.29 -25.85
N SER A 210 -17.02 7.60 -25.75
CA SER A 210 -18.05 8.63 -25.91
C SER A 210 -18.37 8.94 -27.37
N THR A 211 -17.43 8.68 -28.31
CA THR A 211 -17.62 8.97 -29.74
C THR A 211 -18.48 7.92 -30.47
N VAL A 212 -18.68 6.73 -29.87
CA VAL A 212 -19.47 5.65 -30.49
C VAL A 212 -20.96 5.67 -30.05
N ARG A 213 -21.32 6.44 -29.02
CA ARG A 213 -22.72 6.55 -28.56
C ARG A 213 -23.51 7.74 -29.13
N GLY A 214 -22.93 8.54 -29.99
CA GLY A 214 -23.57 9.71 -30.59
C GLY A 214 -24.12 9.51 -32.00
N ALA A 215 -24.11 8.28 -32.56
CA ALA A 215 -24.59 7.99 -33.90
C ALA A 215 -25.52 6.77 -33.88
N ARG A 216 -26.70 6.94 -33.31
CA ARG A 216 -27.94 6.20 -33.66
C ARG A 216 -29.16 6.97 -33.15
#